data_d299710e6b6bf1c7c6b1af9c29f7b5ff
#
_entry.id   d299710e6b6bf1c7c6b1af9c29f7b5ff
#
_cell.length_a   1.000
_cell.length_b   1.000
_cell.length_c   1.000
_cell.angle_alpha   90.00
_cell.angle_beta   90.00
_cell.angle_gamma   90.00
#
_symmetry.space_group_name_H-M   'P 1'
#
loop_
_entity.id
_entity.type
_entity.pdbx_description
1 polymer ?
#
loop_
_entity_poly.entity_id
_entity_poly.type
_entity_poly.pdbx_seq_one_letter_code
_entity_poly.pdbx_strand_id
1 'polypeptide(L)'
;MLALVLLPFILTVLLLLVHLASRLQRRWSSSAPLSAGQLLFVSFIAVLSHPILDTLNTYGVRWLMPLSGEWFYGDTLFIIDPWVWIALSVGVLSSVRRDKKNRGSPETPAWQALGLVAIYITAMAISAWGARRMVLREITTGFEAPTESAMVGPVPFNPFVREFVVEQGEHYRVGTFHWFPTPTLDLNAVTSYPRTWPSHPAVSLAADSPLGRRFLGWARFPTFEVEQIAEGRAMVHVVDLRYAREPGDRFGTVSIPVTLPPGPILK
;
A
#
# COMPACT_ATOMS: atom_id res chain seq x y z
N MET A 1 17.01 4.63 2.39
CA MET A 1 17.68 5.78 3.04
C MET A 1 18.55 6.58 2.06
N LEU A 2 19.58 6.00 1.43
CA LEU A 2 20.46 6.75 0.51
C LEU A 2 19.69 7.45 -0.62
N ALA A 3 18.71 6.78 -1.21
CA ALA A 3 17.86 7.37 -2.25
C ALA A 3 17.06 8.60 -1.77
N LEU A 4 16.52 8.57 -0.56
CA LEU A 4 15.78 9.71 0.01
C LEU A 4 16.65 10.94 0.22
N VAL A 5 17.95 10.74 0.42
CA VAL A 5 18.92 11.83 0.53
C VAL A 5 19.37 12.32 -0.84
N LEU A 6 19.72 11.42 -1.76
CA LEU A 6 20.31 11.77 -3.07
C LEU A 6 19.28 12.27 -4.09
N LEU A 7 18.05 11.68 -4.11
CA LEU A 7 17.03 12.06 -5.10
C LEU A 7 16.63 13.54 -5.09
N PRO A 8 16.50 14.25 -3.95
CA PRO A 8 16.22 15.68 -3.95
C PRO A 8 17.30 16.50 -4.65
N PHE A 9 18.58 16.13 -4.47
CA PHE A 9 19.70 16.81 -5.16
C PHE A 9 19.67 16.55 -6.65
N ILE A 10 19.48 15.30 -7.07
CA ILE A 10 19.35 14.90 -8.47
C ILE A 10 18.17 15.66 -9.12
N LEU A 11 17.01 15.66 -8.48
CA LEU A 11 15.83 16.35 -8.98
C LEU A 11 16.07 17.86 -9.08
N THR A 12 16.73 18.48 -8.09
CA THR A 12 17.07 19.89 -8.13
C THR A 12 17.98 20.21 -9.31
N VAL A 13 19.02 19.40 -9.55
CA VAL A 13 19.94 19.58 -10.70
C VAL A 13 19.17 19.46 -12.02
N LEU A 14 18.31 18.45 -12.16
CA LEU A 14 17.48 18.27 -13.36
C LEU A 14 16.56 19.48 -13.61
N LEU A 15 15.90 19.99 -12.57
CA LEU A 15 15.03 21.17 -12.68
C LEU A 15 15.82 22.42 -13.05
N LEU A 16 17.02 22.60 -12.50
CA LEU A 16 17.93 23.71 -12.89
C LEU A 16 18.36 23.61 -14.35
N LEU A 17 18.71 22.40 -14.82
CA LEU A 17 19.06 22.16 -16.22
C LEU A 17 17.88 22.45 -17.17
N VAL A 18 16.67 22.00 -16.83
CA VAL A 18 15.45 22.29 -17.60
C VAL A 18 15.18 23.80 -17.62
N HIS A 19 15.35 24.48 -16.48
CA HIS A 19 15.17 25.94 -16.41
C HIS A 19 16.21 26.67 -17.27
N LEU A 20 17.47 26.24 -17.25
CA LEU A 20 18.52 26.82 -18.09
C LEU A 20 18.24 26.56 -19.58
N ALA A 21 17.86 25.36 -19.97
CA ALA A 21 17.50 25.01 -21.34
C ALA A 21 16.30 25.82 -21.85
N SER A 22 15.28 26.04 -21.01
CA SER A 22 14.10 26.83 -21.36
C SER A 22 14.43 28.32 -21.55
N ARG A 23 15.37 28.87 -20.78
CA ARG A 23 15.90 30.22 -20.96
C ARG A 23 16.65 30.35 -22.28
N LEU A 24 17.48 29.39 -22.63
CA LEU A 24 18.23 29.38 -23.90
C LEU A 24 17.27 29.33 -25.12
N GLN A 25 16.13 28.66 -25.00
CA GLN A 25 15.13 28.56 -26.07
C GLN A 25 14.15 29.74 -26.14
N ARG A 26 14.30 30.75 -25.27
CA ARG A 26 13.40 31.95 -25.17
C ARG A 26 11.90 31.60 -25.06
N ARG A 27 11.54 30.38 -24.63
CA ARG A 27 10.15 29.93 -24.60
C ARG A 27 9.42 30.19 -23.27
N TRP A 28 10.14 30.55 -22.21
CA TRP A 28 9.55 30.88 -20.91
C TRP A 28 10.06 32.21 -20.40
N SER A 29 9.35 33.25 -20.80
CA SER A 29 9.52 34.62 -20.36
C SER A 29 8.57 34.87 -19.19
N SER A 30 9.04 35.54 -18.16
CA SER A 30 8.32 36.23 -17.09
C SER A 30 8.17 35.64 -15.70
N SER A 31 8.57 34.44 -15.42
CA SER A 31 8.60 34.00 -14.01
C SER A 31 9.92 34.37 -13.35
N ALA A 32 9.86 34.93 -12.13
CA ALA A 32 11.05 35.18 -11.32
C ALA A 32 11.86 33.89 -11.18
N PRO A 33 13.21 33.91 -11.29
CA PRO A 33 14.02 32.72 -11.18
C PRO A 33 13.91 32.17 -9.76
N LEU A 34 13.47 30.92 -9.63
CA LEU A 34 13.53 30.21 -8.36
C LEU A 34 15.00 30.05 -7.93
N SER A 35 15.30 30.35 -6.67
CA SER A 35 16.64 30.10 -6.15
C SER A 35 16.92 28.59 -6.07
N ALA A 36 18.18 28.19 -6.19
CA ALA A 36 18.58 26.78 -6.05
C ALA A 36 18.13 26.20 -4.69
N GLY A 37 18.17 27.00 -3.62
CA GLY A 37 17.67 26.62 -2.30
C GLY A 37 16.17 26.32 -2.25
N GLN A 38 15.36 27.14 -2.91
CA GLN A 38 13.92 26.91 -3.02
C GLN A 38 13.60 25.63 -3.81
N LEU A 39 14.32 25.40 -4.93
CA LEU A 39 14.17 24.18 -5.72
C LEU A 39 14.58 22.94 -4.90
N LEU A 40 15.69 23.01 -4.16
CA LEU A 40 16.12 21.92 -3.32
C LEU A 40 15.09 21.61 -2.22
N PHE A 41 14.56 22.64 -1.55
CA PHE A 41 13.55 22.49 -0.51
C PHE A 41 12.27 21.82 -1.05
N VAL A 42 11.75 22.29 -2.17
CA VAL A 42 10.56 21.72 -2.82
C VAL A 42 10.83 20.28 -3.28
N SER A 43 12.02 20.01 -3.84
CA SER A 43 12.42 18.66 -4.24
C SER A 43 12.50 17.72 -3.05
N PHE A 44 12.99 18.20 -1.90
CA PHE A 44 13.05 17.41 -0.66
C PHE A 44 11.66 17.05 -0.15
N ILE A 45 10.74 18.03 -0.12
CA ILE A 45 9.33 17.79 0.25
C ILE A 45 8.70 16.79 -0.72
N ALA A 46 8.86 16.96 -2.03
CA ALA A 46 8.29 16.08 -3.04
C ALA A 46 8.77 14.64 -2.92
N VAL A 47 10.08 14.43 -2.70
CA VAL A 47 10.66 13.08 -2.53
C VAL A 47 10.23 12.45 -1.21
N LEU A 48 10.17 13.23 -0.12
CA LEU A 48 9.82 12.72 1.20
C LEU A 48 8.33 12.43 1.36
N SER A 49 7.47 13.21 0.68
CA SER A 49 6.02 13.01 0.73
C SER A 49 5.60 11.62 0.21
N HIS A 50 6.29 11.07 -0.78
CA HIS A 50 5.97 9.76 -1.34
C HIS A 50 6.06 8.62 -0.31
N PRO A 51 7.19 8.34 0.36
CA PRO A 51 7.25 7.28 1.37
C PRO A 51 6.40 7.59 2.61
N ILE A 52 6.14 8.86 2.94
CA ILE A 52 5.20 9.21 4.02
C ILE A 52 3.78 8.76 3.63
N LEU A 53 3.33 9.07 2.41
CA LEU A 53 2.02 8.64 1.92
C LEU A 53 1.95 7.11 1.76
N ASP A 54 3.03 6.47 1.32
CA ASP A 54 3.11 5.01 1.24
C ASP A 54 3.02 4.34 2.61
N THR A 55 3.52 4.99 3.67
CA THR A 55 3.35 4.49 5.04
C THR A 55 1.87 4.47 5.46
N LEU A 56 1.03 5.33 4.90
CA LEU A 56 -0.39 5.39 5.24
C LEU A 56 -1.23 4.31 4.55
N ASN A 57 -0.68 3.61 3.56
CA ASN A 57 -1.41 2.58 2.83
C ASN A 57 -1.16 1.16 3.39
N THR A 58 -1.82 0.16 2.80
CA THR A 58 -1.69 -1.26 3.17
C THR A 58 -0.46 -1.93 2.59
N TYR A 59 0.23 -1.28 1.62
CA TYR A 59 1.44 -1.80 0.99
C TYR A 59 2.63 -1.79 1.95
N GLY A 60 2.78 -0.70 2.69
CA GLY A 60 3.82 -0.50 3.69
C GLY A 60 5.16 0.02 3.14
N VAL A 61 6.00 0.47 4.05
CA VAL A 61 7.35 0.98 3.77
C VAL A 61 8.35 0.43 4.78
N ARG A 62 9.56 0.12 4.33
CA ARG A 62 10.68 -0.25 5.20
C ARG A 62 11.57 0.95 5.50
N TRP A 63 11.18 1.75 6.49
CA TRP A 63 11.91 2.96 6.87
C TRP A 63 13.33 2.71 7.36
N LEU A 64 13.57 1.58 8.02
CA LEU A 64 14.82 1.29 8.70
C LEU A 64 15.86 0.57 7.83
N MET A 65 15.57 0.35 6.54
CA MET A 65 16.58 -0.22 5.62
C MET A 65 17.82 0.67 5.50
N PRO A 66 19.04 0.11 5.52
CA PRO A 66 19.41 -1.30 5.54
C PRO A 66 19.55 -1.91 6.95
N LEU A 67 19.29 -1.15 8.03
CA LEU A 67 19.53 -1.58 9.42
C LEU A 67 18.50 -2.61 9.89
N SER A 68 17.22 -2.48 9.45
CA SER A 68 16.15 -3.41 9.74
C SER A 68 15.26 -3.59 8.51
N GLY A 69 14.77 -4.82 8.30
CA GLY A 69 13.79 -5.14 7.26
C GLY A 69 12.34 -4.96 7.69
N GLU A 70 12.08 -4.36 8.84
CA GLU A 70 10.74 -4.15 9.38
C GLU A 70 9.86 -3.31 8.46
N TRP A 71 8.62 -3.75 8.28
CA TRP A 71 7.60 -3.08 7.51
C TRP A 71 6.68 -2.24 8.39
N PHE A 72 6.40 -1.00 7.96
CA PHE A 72 5.48 -0.07 8.61
C PHE A 72 4.25 0.09 7.74
N TYR A 73 3.06 -0.19 8.31
CA TYR A 73 1.76 -0.15 7.62
C TYR A 73 0.82 0.79 8.36
N GLY A 74 0.19 1.72 7.64
CA GLY A 74 -0.79 2.64 8.21
C GLY A 74 -2.23 2.19 8.04
N ASP A 75 -2.51 1.35 7.04
CA ASP A 75 -3.85 0.84 6.71
C ASP A 75 -4.95 1.94 6.66
N THR A 76 -4.54 3.18 6.37
CA THR A 76 -5.38 4.39 6.46
C THR A 76 -5.94 4.78 5.11
N LEU A 77 -5.09 4.89 4.08
CA LEU A 77 -5.43 5.33 2.73
C LEU A 77 -5.30 4.19 1.73
N PHE A 78 -6.11 4.25 0.68
CA PHE A 78 -5.89 3.41 -0.49
C PHE A 78 -4.62 3.85 -1.23
N ILE A 79 -3.89 2.91 -1.85
CA ILE A 79 -2.59 3.17 -2.49
C ILE A 79 -2.64 4.29 -3.55
N ILE A 80 -3.76 4.37 -4.29
CA ILE A 80 -4.07 5.46 -5.22
C ILE A 80 -5.42 6.02 -4.78
N ASP A 81 -5.42 6.81 -3.69
CA ASP A 81 -6.65 7.34 -3.12
C ASP A 81 -7.26 8.41 -4.03
N PRO A 82 -8.44 8.14 -4.64
CA PRO A 82 -9.00 9.04 -5.63
C PRO A 82 -9.43 10.40 -5.06
N TRP A 83 -9.82 10.45 -3.80
CA TRP A 83 -10.26 11.68 -3.14
C TRP A 83 -9.10 12.63 -2.91
N VAL A 84 -7.93 12.10 -2.53
CA VAL A 84 -6.67 12.86 -2.43
C VAL A 84 -6.29 13.43 -3.79
N TRP A 85 -6.32 12.60 -4.85
CA TRP A 85 -5.99 13.03 -6.20
C TRP A 85 -6.95 14.10 -6.73
N ILE A 86 -8.25 13.95 -6.52
CA ILE A 86 -9.26 14.92 -6.93
C ILE A 86 -9.03 16.25 -6.20
N ALA A 87 -8.88 16.24 -4.88
CA ALA A 87 -8.69 17.45 -4.09
C ALA A 87 -7.44 18.23 -4.52
N LEU A 88 -6.30 17.55 -4.66
CA LEU A 88 -5.05 18.18 -5.11
C LEU A 88 -5.14 18.69 -6.53
N SER A 89 -5.74 17.92 -7.46
CA SER A 89 -5.91 18.34 -8.85
C SER A 89 -6.79 19.59 -8.97
N VAL A 90 -7.91 19.63 -8.25
CA VAL A 90 -8.79 20.80 -8.21
C VAL A 90 -8.07 22.01 -7.62
N GLY A 91 -7.29 21.84 -6.56
CA GLY A 91 -6.50 22.89 -5.94
C GLY A 91 -5.49 23.48 -6.91
N VAL A 92 -4.68 22.64 -7.56
CA VAL A 92 -3.67 23.07 -8.55
C VAL A 92 -4.31 23.77 -9.76
N LEU A 93 -5.34 23.15 -10.36
CA LEU A 93 -6.01 23.74 -11.53
C LEU A 93 -6.66 25.09 -11.19
N SER A 94 -7.23 25.22 -9.99
CA SER A 94 -7.84 26.47 -9.52
C SER A 94 -6.79 27.55 -9.28
N SER A 95 -5.62 27.19 -8.72
CA SER A 95 -4.49 28.09 -8.53
C SER A 95 -3.96 28.60 -9.87
N VAL A 96 -3.71 27.72 -10.83
CA VAL A 96 -3.27 28.09 -12.19
C VAL A 96 -4.28 29.00 -12.91
N ARG A 97 -5.59 28.72 -12.76
CA ARG A 97 -6.64 29.56 -13.36
C ARG A 97 -6.71 30.96 -12.73
N ARG A 98 -6.51 31.07 -11.41
CA ARG A 98 -6.46 32.37 -10.71
C ARG A 98 -5.26 33.18 -11.14
N ASP A 99 -4.09 32.56 -11.21
CA ASP A 99 -2.86 33.18 -11.68
C ASP A 99 -3.03 33.77 -13.09
N LYS A 100 -3.47 32.96 -14.06
CA LYS A 100 -3.73 33.39 -15.45
C LYS A 100 -4.76 34.51 -15.58
N LYS A 101 -5.69 34.64 -14.63
CA LYS A 101 -6.74 35.68 -14.64
C LYS A 101 -6.40 36.87 -13.75
N ASN A 102 -5.21 36.90 -13.14
CA ASN A 102 -4.79 37.92 -12.16
C ASN A 102 -5.85 38.12 -11.05
N ARG A 103 -6.45 37.05 -10.55
CA ARG A 103 -7.52 37.11 -9.54
C ARG A 103 -7.00 36.76 -8.14
N GLY A 104 -6.67 37.78 -7.36
CA GLY A 104 -6.26 37.65 -5.96
C GLY A 104 -5.04 36.75 -5.77
N SER A 105 -4.95 36.09 -4.60
CA SER A 105 -3.84 35.19 -4.26
C SER A 105 -3.97 33.85 -4.98
N PRO A 106 -3.12 33.52 -5.95
CA PRO A 106 -3.21 32.27 -6.71
C PRO A 106 -2.90 31.03 -5.89
N GLU A 107 -2.15 31.15 -4.79
CA GLU A 107 -1.77 30.07 -3.90
C GLU A 107 -2.91 29.58 -2.99
N THR A 108 -3.94 30.42 -2.75
CA THR A 108 -5.04 30.11 -1.81
C THR A 108 -5.74 28.76 -2.10
N PRO A 109 -6.13 28.41 -3.35
CA PRO A 109 -6.78 27.13 -3.61
C PRO A 109 -5.87 25.93 -3.35
N ALA A 110 -4.56 26.06 -3.56
CA ALA A 110 -3.61 24.98 -3.25
C ALA A 110 -3.52 24.74 -1.73
N TRP A 111 -3.45 25.80 -0.92
CA TRP A 111 -3.48 25.69 0.54
C TRP A 111 -4.80 25.10 1.07
N GLN A 112 -5.93 25.49 0.47
CA GLN A 112 -7.23 24.93 0.81
C GLN A 112 -7.29 23.43 0.49
N ALA A 113 -6.76 23.02 -0.67
CA ALA A 113 -6.69 21.61 -1.06
C ALA A 113 -5.79 20.80 -0.11
N LEU A 114 -4.63 21.34 0.28
CA LEU A 114 -3.75 20.68 1.27
C LEU A 114 -4.43 20.55 2.63
N GLY A 115 -5.14 21.58 3.08
CA GLY A 115 -5.92 21.54 4.32
C GLY A 115 -7.03 20.49 4.26
N LEU A 116 -7.77 20.41 3.14
CA LEU A 116 -8.81 19.41 2.93
C LEU A 116 -8.23 17.98 2.93
N VAL A 117 -7.10 17.77 2.25
CA VAL A 117 -6.41 16.47 2.24
C VAL A 117 -5.93 16.09 3.65
N ALA A 118 -5.39 17.03 4.43
CA ALA A 118 -4.98 16.77 5.81
C ALA A 118 -6.18 16.37 6.70
N ILE A 119 -7.32 17.06 6.57
CA ILE A 119 -8.56 16.71 7.28
C ILE A 119 -9.04 15.31 6.86
N TYR A 120 -9.04 15.02 5.55
CA TYR A 120 -9.44 13.73 5.02
C TYR A 120 -8.55 12.59 5.55
N ILE A 121 -7.23 12.74 5.50
CA ILE A 121 -6.28 11.75 6.03
C ILE A 121 -6.53 11.50 7.52
N THR A 122 -6.75 12.58 8.30
CA THR A 122 -7.04 12.48 9.73
C THR A 122 -8.34 11.73 9.97
N ALA A 123 -9.41 12.04 9.23
CA ALA A 123 -10.68 11.35 9.33
C ALA A 123 -10.55 9.86 8.98
N MET A 124 -9.79 9.54 7.93
CA MET A 124 -9.52 8.15 7.52
C MET A 124 -8.70 7.40 8.56
N ALA A 125 -7.72 8.05 9.21
CA ALA A 125 -6.93 7.45 10.30
C ALA A 125 -7.81 7.15 11.53
N ILE A 126 -8.67 8.07 11.94
CA ILE A 126 -9.63 7.87 13.02
C ILE A 126 -10.59 6.73 12.67
N SER A 127 -11.11 6.72 11.44
CA SER A 127 -11.98 5.66 10.93
C SER A 127 -11.27 4.30 10.93
N ALA A 128 -10.02 4.21 10.48
CA ALA A 128 -9.24 2.98 10.49
C ALA A 128 -9.03 2.44 11.91
N TRP A 129 -8.67 3.34 12.84
CA TRP A 129 -8.47 2.98 14.24
C TRP A 129 -9.76 2.49 14.91
N GLY A 130 -10.89 3.18 14.68
CA GLY A 130 -12.19 2.78 15.21
C GLY A 130 -12.65 1.43 14.65
N ALA A 131 -12.61 1.27 13.31
CA ALA A 131 -12.97 0.03 12.65
C ALA A 131 -12.09 -1.14 13.12
N ARG A 132 -10.77 -0.94 13.25
CA ARG A 132 -9.85 -1.96 13.75
C ARG A 132 -10.25 -2.45 15.15
N ARG A 133 -10.61 -1.55 16.07
CA ARG A 133 -11.06 -1.95 17.42
C ARG A 133 -12.33 -2.78 17.39
N MET A 134 -13.29 -2.38 16.56
CA MET A 134 -14.56 -3.10 16.42
C MET A 134 -14.35 -4.47 15.78
N VAL A 135 -13.62 -4.54 14.67
CA VAL A 135 -13.30 -5.79 13.97
C VAL A 135 -12.60 -6.78 14.92
N LEU A 136 -11.56 -6.33 15.62
CA LEU A 136 -10.83 -7.21 16.56
C LEU A 136 -11.74 -7.73 17.67
N ARG A 137 -12.61 -6.88 18.23
CA ARG A 137 -13.57 -7.29 19.25
C ARG A 137 -14.55 -8.32 18.73
N GLU A 138 -15.19 -8.04 17.60
CA GLU A 138 -16.21 -8.92 17.01
C GLU A 138 -15.61 -10.27 16.58
N ILE A 139 -14.43 -10.28 15.95
CA ILE A 139 -13.74 -11.51 15.56
C ILE A 139 -13.32 -12.33 16.78
N THR A 140 -12.73 -11.69 17.81
CA THR A 140 -12.34 -12.39 19.04
C THR A 140 -13.55 -13.02 19.72
N THR A 141 -14.67 -12.30 19.80
CA THR A 141 -15.89 -12.81 20.46
C THR A 141 -16.59 -13.87 19.59
N GLY A 142 -16.70 -13.63 18.29
CA GLY A 142 -17.46 -14.51 17.38
C GLY A 142 -16.78 -15.85 17.10
N PHE A 143 -15.45 -15.91 17.14
CA PHE A 143 -14.68 -17.13 16.92
C PHE A 143 -14.00 -17.68 18.18
N GLU A 144 -14.24 -17.07 19.34
CA GLU A 144 -13.78 -17.50 20.67
C GLU A 144 -12.26 -17.77 20.74
N ALA A 145 -11.46 -17.02 19.98
CA ALA A 145 -10.02 -17.16 19.92
C ALA A 145 -9.33 -15.78 19.90
N PRO A 146 -8.14 -15.67 20.50
CA PRO A 146 -7.39 -14.41 20.51
C PRO A 146 -6.94 -14.04 19.10
N THR A 147 -6.88 -12.75 18.83
CA THR A 147 -6.35 -12.18 17.59
C THR A 147 -4.90 -11.75 17.80
N GLU A 148 -4.01 -12.07 16.85
CA GLU A 148 -2.58 -11.75 16.94
C GLU A 148 -2.24 -10.45 16.24
N SER A 149 -2.61 -10.35 14.98
CA SER A 149 -2.40 -9.15 14.17
C SER A 149 -3.58 -8.91 13.24
N ALA A 150 -3.71 -7.68 12.73
CA ALA A 150 -4.77 -7.36 11.80
C ALA A 150 -4.38 -6.21 10.86
N MET A 151 -4.87 -6.30 9.64
CA MET A 151 -5.05 -5.19 8.71
C MET A 151 -6.53 -4.81 8.69
N VAL A 152 -6.85 -3.51 8.72
CA VAL A 152 -8.19 -2.99 8.43
C VAL A 152 -8.02 -1.81 7.49
N GLY A 153 -7.93 -2.12 6.21
CA GLY A 153 -7.59 -1.19 5.14
C GLY A 153 -8.81 -0.60 4.43
N PRO A 154 -8.63 0.52 3.74
CA PRO A 154 -9.69 1.14 2.95
C PRO A 154 -9.93 0.38 1.65
N VAL A 155 -11.16 0.45 1.13
CA VAL A 155 -11.47 0.05 -0.24
C VAL A 155 -11.42 1.26 -1.19
N PRO A 156 -11.17 1.06 -2.50
CA PRO A 156 -11.20 2.15 -3.47
C PRO A 156 -12.54 2.88 -3.46
N PHE A 157 -12.53 4.20 -3.61
CA PHE A 157 -13.70 5.08 -3.75
C PHE A 157 -14.69 5.12 -2.58
N ASN A 158 -14.70 4.15 -1.68
CA ASN A 158 -15.68 4.12 -0.58
C ASN A 158 -14.99 4.28 0.78
N PRO A 159 -14.96 5.50 1.37
CA PRO A 159 -14.33 5.76 2.66
C PRO A 159 -15.05 5.13 3.86
N PHE A 160 -16.27 4.61 3.66
CA PHE A 160 -17.12 4.05 4.71
C PHE A 160 -17.09 2.52 4.79
N VAL A 161 -16.37 1.88 3.87
CA VAL A 161 -16.17 0.43 3.85
C VAL A 161 -14.69 0.14 4.05
N ARG A 162 -14.39 -0.90 4.80
CA ARG A 162 -13.02 -1.38 5.01
C ARG A 162 -12.95 -2.88 4.83
N GLU A 163 -11.90 -3.33 4.19
CA GLU A 163 -11.54 -4.75 4.17
C GLU A 163 -10.62 -5.05 5.34
N PHE A 164 -10.76 -6.24 5.91
CA PHE A 164 -9.88 -6.68 6.97
C PHE A 164 -9.31 -8.07 6.70
N VAL A 165 -8.11 -8.27 7.21
CA VAL A 165 -7.47 -9.56 7.37
C VAL A 165 -7.00 -9.64 8.82
N VAL A 166 -7.47 -10.62 9.57
CA VAL A 166 -7.12 -10.83 10.98
C VAL A 166 -6.45 -12.18 11.14
N GLU A 167 -5.29 -12.19 11.78
CA GLU A 167 -4.59 -13.41 12.20
C GLU A 167 -5.21 -13.95 13.50
N GLN A 168 -5.70 -15.18 13.44
CA GLN A 168 -6.35 -15.83 14.57
C GLN A 168 -5.99 -17.32 14.60
N GLY A 169 -5.01 -17.67 15.41
CA GLY A 169 -4.49 -19.04 15.49
C GLY A 169 -4.01 -19.56 14.13
N GLU A 170 -4.56 -20.69 13.71
CA GLU A 170 -4.22 -21.36 12.45
C GLU A 170 -4.91 -20.77 11.20
N HIS A 171 -5.62 -19.64 11.34
CA HIS A 171 -6.42 -19.07 10.26
C HIS A 171 -6.23 -17.57 10.10
N TYR A 172 -6.39 -17.12 8.86
CA TYR A 172 -6.71 -15.74 8.54
C TYR A 172 -8.22 -15.59 8.40
N ARG A 173 -8.81 -14.60 9.09
CA ARG A 173 -10.21 -14.23 8.95
C ARG A 173 -10.29 -13.01 8.05
N VAL A 174 -11.00 -13.13 6.94
CA VAL A 174 -11.07 -12.10 5.90
C VAL A 174 -12.52 -11.69 5.70
N GLY A 175 -12.77 -10.39 5.65
CA GLY A 175 -14.12 -9.87 5.45
C GLY A 175 -14.15 -8.35 5.27
N THR A 176 -15.34 -7.79 5.36
CA THR A 176 -15.60 -6.36 5.22
C THR A 176 -16.28 -5.80 6.45
N PHE A 177 -15.92 -4.56 6.79
CA PHE A 177 -16.53 -3.75 7.82
C PHE A 177 -17.19 -2.54 7.19
N HIS A 178 -18.42 -2.22 7.60
CA HIS A 178 -19.23 -1.10 7.10
C HIS A 178 -19.53 -0.12 8.21
N TRP A 179 -19.34 1.19 7.95
CA TRP A 179 -19.71 2.24 8.89
C TRP A 179 -21.21 2.59 8.84
N PHE A 180 -21.84 2.42 7.68
CA PHE A 180 -23.25 2.80 7.47
C PHE A 180 -24.10 1.61 6.97
N PRO A 181 -25.41 1.56 7.32
CA PRO A 181 -26.16 2.55 8.14
C PRO A 181 -25.79 2.52 9.62
N THR A 182 -25.27 1.42 10.13
CA THR A 182 -24.70 1.24 11.47
C THR A 182 -23.38 0.53 11.38
N PRO A 183 -22.41 0.84 12.26
CA PRO A 183 -21.14 0.11 12.27
C PRO A 183 -21.40 -1.39 12.43
N THR A 184 -21.03 -2.18 11.43
CA THR A 184 -21.35 -3.61 11.40
C THR A 184 -20.31 -4.44 10.67
N LEU A 185 -20.17 -5.68 11.12
CA LEU A 185 -19.42 -6.77 10.55
C LEU A 185 -20.36 -7.99 10.50
N ASP A 186 -20.56 -8.57 9.32
CA ASP A 186 -21.30 -9.82 9.19
C ASP A 186 -20.34 -11.01 9.39
N LEU A 187 -20.41 -11.65 10.54
CA LEU A 187 -19.60 -12.81 10.87
C LEU A 187 -19.86 -14.01 9.94
N ASN A 188 -21.05 -14.13 9.38
CA ASN A 188 -21.39 -15.21 8.45
C ASN A 188 -20.73 -15.00 7.06
N ALA A 189 -20.38 -13.76 6.73
CA ALA A 189 -19.68 -13.42 5.51
C ALA A 189 -18.13 -13.46 5.67
N VAL A 190 -17.64 -13.77 6.87
CA VAL A 190 -16.19 -13.89 7.11
C VAL A 190 -15.67 -15.18 6.50
N THR A 191 -14.74 -15.06 5.58
CA THR A 191 -14.04 -16.19 4.98
C THR A 191 -12.80 -16.57 5.80
N SER A 192 -12.56 -17.88 5.93
CA SER A 192 -11.40 -18.42 6.64
C SER A 192 -10.40 -19.01 5.65
N TYR A 193 -9.14 -18.58 5.75
CA TYR A 193 -8.02 -19.12 4.98
C TYR A 193 -7.01 -19.76 5.93
N PRO A 194 -6.34 -20.87 5.54
CA PRO A 194 -5.30 -21.47 6.36
C PRO A 194 -4.10 -20.54 6.47
N ARG A 195 -3.62 -20.35 7.70
CA ARG A 195 -2.39 -19.59 7.99
C ARG A 195 -1.17 -20.48 8.01
N THR A 196 -1.37 -21.72 8.45
CA THR A 196 -0.28 -22.69 8.54
C THR A 196 0.22 -23.07 7.18
N TRP A 197 1.53 -23.18 7.09
CA TRP A 197 2.18 -23.71 5.91
C TRP A 197 1.74 -25.16 5.74
N PRO A 198 1.16 -25.54 4.60
CA PRO A 198 0.84 -26.95 4.36
C PRO A 198 2.09 -27.81 4.59
N SER A 199 1.93 -28.94 5.25
CA SER A 199 3.01 -29.92 5.46
C SER A 199 3.52 -30.57 4.16
N HIS A 200 3.00 -30.10 3.03
CA HIS A 200 3.37 -30.60 1.71
C HIS A 200 4.79 -30.14 1.34
N PRO A 201 5.71 -31.04 0.97
CA PRO A 201 7.11 -30.72 0.66
C PRO A 201 7.29 -29.66 -0.42
N ALA A 202 6.34 -29.56 -1.38
CA ALA A 202 6.36 -28.53 -2.42
C ALA A 202 6.35 -27.11 -1.86
N VAL A 203 5.64 -26.87 -0.73
CA VAL A 203 5.53 -25.53 -0.14
C VAL A 203 6.88 -25.05 0.38
N SER A 204 7.60 -25.91 1.10
CA SER A 204 8.95 -25.59 1.57
C SER A 204 9.89 -25.29 0.41
N LEU A 205 9.88 -26.13 -0.65
CA LEU A 205 10.70 -25.92 -1.84
C LEU A 205 10.36 -24.60 -2.55
N ALA A 206 9.06 -24.28 -2.66
CA ALA A 206 8.61 -23.01 -3.26
C ALA A 206 9.05 -21.81 -2.43
N ALA A 207 8.86 -21.87 -1.11
CA ALA A 207 9.23 -20.81 -0.19
C ALA A 207 10.74 -20.51 -0.20
N ASP A 208 11.57 -21.55 -0.29
CA ASP A 208 13.03 -21.44 -0.37
C ASP A 208 13.56 -21.02 -1.74
N SER A 209 12.72 -21.01 -2.76
CA SER A 209 13.10 -20.51 -4.08
C SER A 209 13.42 -19.00 -4.05
N PRO A 210 14.25 -18.47 -4.98
CA PRO A 210 14.51 -17.03 -5.05
C PRO A 210 13.24 -16.19 -5.22
N LEU A 211 12.25 -16.69 -5.96
CA LEU A 211 10.97 -16.02 -6.18
C LEU A 211 10.10 -16.07 -4.92
N GLY A 212 10.01 -17.24 -4.27
CA GLY A 212 9.28 -17.41 -3.02
C GLY A 212 9.80 -16.52 -1.91
N ARG A 213 11.11 -16.51 -1.68
CA ARG A 213 11.74 -15.62 -0.67
C ARG A 213 11.47 -14.14 -0.92
N ARG A 214 11.51 -13.69 -2.18
CA ARG A 214 11.20 -12.30 -2.52
C ARG A 214 9.74 -11.97 -2.23
N PHE A 215 8.82 -12.84 -2.64
CA PHE A 215 7.40 -12.63 -2.45
C PHE A 215 7.03 -12.67 -0.95
N LEU A 216 7.48 -13.69 -0.22
CA LEU A 216 7.23 -13.85 1.23
C LEU A 216 7.89 -12.73 2.06
N GLY A 217 9.01 -12.17 1.62
CA GLY A 217 9.62 -10.99 2.25
C GLY A 217 8.78 -9.71 2.11
N TRP A 218 7.77 -9.70 1.24
CA TRP A 218 6.82 -8.61 1.05
C TRP A 218 5.40 -8.94 1.52
N ALA A 219 4.97 -10.19 1.32
CA ALA A 219 3.63 -10.63 1.69
C ALA A 219 3.41 -10.52 3.21
N ARG A 220 2.27 -9.91 3.59
CA ARG A 220 1.91 -9.73 5.01
C ARG A 220 1.03 -10.85 5.54
N PHE A 221 0.14 -11.39 4.70
CA PHE A 221 -0.80 -12.46 5.04
C PHE A 221 -0.78 -13.55 3.96
N PRO A 222 0.35 -14.29 3.84
CA PRO A 222 0.49 -15.29 2.80
C PRO A 222 -0.31 -16.56 3.12
N THR A 223 -1.04 -17.07 2.12
CA THR A 223 -1.61 -18.42 2.11
C THR A 223 -1.10 -19.19 0.91
N PHE A 224 -1.18 -20.53 0.97
CA PHE A 224 -0.59 -21.42 -0.04
C PHE A 224 -1.62 -22.39 -0.57
N GLU A 225 -1.59 -22.61 -1.87
CA GLU A 225 -2.34 -23.64 -2.56
C GLU A 225 -1.39 -24.47 -3.41
N VAL A 226 -1.55 -25.81 -3.39
CA VAL A 226 -0.68 -26.73 -4.13
C VAL A 226 -1.51 -27.44 -5.18
N GLU A 227 -1.17 -27.23 -6.45
CA GLU A 227 -1.72 -27.91 -7.60
C GLU A 227 -0.74 -28.97 -8.10
N GLN A 228 -1.17 -30.23 -8.14
CA GLN A 228 -0.36 -31.32 -8.72
C GLN A 228 -0.45 -31.28 -10.24
N ILE A 229 0.64 -30.95 -10.93
CA ILE A 229 0.66 -30.85 -12.42
C ILE A 229 0.96 -32.19 -13.07
N ALA A 230 1.90 -32.95 -12.49
CA ALA A 230 2.32 -34.27 -12.97
C ALA A 230 3.00 -35.04 -11.83
N GLU A 231 3.32 -36.31 -12.06
CA GLU A 231 4.10 -37.09 -11.10
C GLU A 231 5.44 -36.39 -10.80
N GLY A 232 5.70 -36.14 -9.52
CA GLY A 232 6.89 -35.44 -9.04
C GLY A 232 6.95 -33.95 -9.37
N ARG A 233 5.89 -33.33 -9.93
CA ARG A 233 5.85 -31.89 -10.24
C ARG A 233 4.57 -31.25 -9.71
N ALA A 234 4.74 -30.14 -9.00
CA ALA A 234 3.62 -29.36 -8.50
C ALA A 234 3.80 -27.88 -8.82
N MET A 235 2.69 -27.14 -8.87
CA MET A 235 2.65 -25.71 -8.85
C MET A 235 2.23 -25.28 -7.44
N VAL A 236 3.01 -24.40 -6.84
CA VAL A 236 2.65 -23.79 -5.56
C VAL A 236 2.23 -22.34 -5.82
N HIS A 237 0.98 -22.05 -5.54
CA HIS A 237 0.44 -20.71 -5.59
C HIS A 237 0.56 -20.06 -4.22
N VAL A 238 1.19 -18.91 -4.14
CA VAL A 238 1.27 -18.10 -2.92
C VAL A 238 0.41 -16.87 -3.15
N VAL A 239 -0.53 -16.64 -2.24
CA VAL A 239 -1.50 -15.56 -2.31
C VAL A 239 -1.35 -14.67 -1.09
N ASP A 240 -1.20 -13.36 -1.26
CA ASP A 240 -1.26 -12.40 -0.17
C ASP A 240 -2.69 -11.86 -0.03
N LEU A 241 -3.33 -12.20 1.07
CA LEU A 241 -4.74 -11.89 1.34
C LEU A 241 -5.05 -10.38 1.47
N ARG A 242 -4.06 -9.50 1.42
CA ARG A 242 -4.31 -8.06 1.29
C ARG A 242 -4.92 -7.70 -0.06
N TYR A 243 -4.59 -8.46 -1.12
CA TYR A 243 -4.84 -8.06 -2.51
C TYR A 243 -5.53 -9.12 -3.35
N ALA A 244 -5.46 -10.37 -2.94
CA ALA A 244 -5.96 -11.50 -3.70
C ALA A 244 -6.69 -12.50 -2.80
N ARG A 245 -7.58 -13.28 -3.38
CA ARG A 245 -8.33 -14.35 -2.69
C ARG A 245 -8.08 -15.71 -3.32
N GLU A 246 -7.72 -15.72 -4.59
CA GLU A 246 -7.54 -16.93 -5.38
C GLU A 246 -6.23 -16.88 -6.19
N PRO A 247 -5.63 -18.05 -6.50
CA PRO A 247 -4.55 -18.15 -7.47
C PRO A 247 -5.02 -17.68 -8.84
N GLY A 248 -4.38 -16.70 -9.43
CA GLY A 248 -4.79 -16.16 -10.75
C GLY A 248 -5.26 -14.71 -10.69
N ASP A 249 -5.51 -14.17 -9.51
CA ASP A 249 -5.62 -12.73 -9.34
C ASP A 249 -4.32 -12.06 -9.81
N ARG A 250 -4.44 -10.91 -10.50
CA ARG A 250 -3.28 -10.30 -11.17
C ARG A 250 -2.24 -9.72 -10.22
N PHE A 251 -2.66 -9.31 -9.04
CA PHE A 251 -1.79 -8.67 -8.05
C PHE A 251 -1.93 -9.38 -6.70
N GLY A 252 -0.81 -9.56 -6.00
CA GLY A 252 -0.81 -10.26 -4.71
C GLY A 252 -0.70 -11.78 -4.83
N THR A 253 -0.39 -12.34 -6.01
CA THR A 253 -0.18 -13.77 -6.20
C THR A 253 1.12 -14.06 -6.93
N VAL A 254 1.68 -15.24 -6.67
CA VAL A 254 2.80 -15.80 -7.43
C VAL A 254 2.64 -17.33 -7.53
N SER A 255 2.92 -17.87 -8.72
CA SER A 255 2.90 -19.32 -8.99
C SER A 255 4.32 -19.82 -9.20
N ILE A 256 4.73 -20.80 -8.42
CA ILE A 256 6.10 -21.30 -8.35
C ILE A 256 6.09 -22.78 -8.72
N PRO A 257 6.64 -23.17 -9.90
CA PRO A 257 6.77 -24.56 -10.25
C PRO A 257 7.88 -25.23 -9.40
N VAL A 258 7.59 -26.38 -8.85
CA VAL A 258 8.53 -27.16 -8.05
C VAL A 258 8.61 -28.60 -8.53
N THR A 259 9.80 -29.19 -8.46
CA THR A 259 10.02 -30.61 -8.68
C THR A 259 10.25 -31.26 -7.34
N LEU A 260 9.40 -32.23 -7.01
CA LEU A 260 9.52 -33.01 -5.77
C LEU A 260 10.63 -34.05 -5.95
N PRO A 261 11.45 -34.28 -4.90
CA PRO A 261 12.38 -35.41 -4.92
C PRO A 261 11.58 -36.72 -5.09
N PRO A 262 12.13 -37.73 -5.77
CA PRO A 262 11.49 -39.04 -5.83
C PRO A 262 11.22 -39.54 -4.41
N GLY A 263 9.96 -39.88 -4.15
CA GLY A 263 9.58 -40.44 -2.85
C GLY A 263 10.43 -41.67 -2.53
N PRO A 264 10.59 -42.00 -1.23
CA PRO A 264 11.28 -43.24 -0.87
C PRO A 264 10.58 -44.41 -1.59
N ILE A 265 11.35 -45.12 -2.44
CA ILE A 265 10.88 -46.38 -3.05
C ILE A 265 10.59 -47.30 -1.88
N LEU A 266 9.31 -47.39 -1.50
CA LEU A 266 8.87 -48.42 -0.57
C LEU A 266 9.14 -49.78 -1.25
N LYS A 267 10.23 -50.43 -0.84
CA LYS A 267 10.52 -51.81 -1.21
C LYS A 267 9.67 -52.76 -0.37
#